data_8751f22158beca162c1464958971849a
#
_entry.id   8751f22158beca162c1464958971849a
#
_cell.length_a   1.000
_cell.length_b   1.000
_cell.length_c   1.000
_cell.angle_alpha   90.00
_cell.angle_beta   90.00
_cell.angle_gamma   90.00
#
_symmetry.space_group_name_H-M   'P 1'
#
loop_
_entity.id
_entity.type
_entity.pdbx_description
1 polymer ?
#
loop_
_entity_poly.entity_id
_entity_poly.type
_entity_poly.pdbx_seq_one_letter_code
_entity_poly.pdbx_strand_id
1 'polypeptide(L)'
;MAEIKMSIIVPAYNAEKYLERCLDSLVNQDLSTKEYEVIVINDGSTDRTGAILHEYSNRYSYFHCITVENSGVSEARNYGCRKAKGKYFLFVDADDWIQSNVLQYVYDSLEKDELDILVMDFQYWDEKGKLPKEFNRVSDEKVLAVPSSPTHLVTITSISGC
;
A
#
# COMPACT_ATOMS: atom_id res chain seq x y z
N MET A 1 -11.75 -21.29 4.34
CA MET A 1 -11.50 -19.87 4.63
C MET A 1 -11.30 -19.20 3.29
N ALA A 2 -11.79 -17.96 3.09
CA ALA A 2 -11.52 -17.23 1.85
C ALA A 2 -9.99 -17.04 1.73
N GLU A 3 -9.46 -17.19 0.53
CA GLU A 3 -8.06 -16.94 0.23
C GLU A 3 -7.82 -15.42 0.21
N ILE A 4 -6.73 -14.96 0.83
CA ILE A 4 -6.35 -13.55 0.77
C ILE A 4 -5.72 -13.29 -0.60
N LYS A 5 -6.37 -12.45 -1.38
CA LYS A 5 -5.94 -12.06 -2.74
C LYS A 5 -4.79 -11.05 -2.69
N MET A 6 -4.92 -10.05 -1.81
CA MET A 6 -3.97 -8.94 -1.72
C MET A 6 -3.56 -8.65 -0.29
N SER A 7 -2.26 -8.43 -0.06
CA SER A 7 -1.72 -7.85 1.17
C SER A 7 -1.20 -6.45 0.88
N ILE A 8 -1.78 -5.43 1.52
CA ILE A 8 -1.34 -4.04 1.40
C ILE A 8 -0.34 -3.78 2.53
N ILE A 9 0.88 -3.41 2.20
CA ILE A 9 1.98 -3.22 3.15
C ILE A 9 2.27 -1.73 3.26
N VAL A 10 2.15 -1.19 4.48
CA VAL A 10 2.35 0.23 4.77
C VAL A 10 3.47 0.38 5.80
N PRO A 11 4.68 0.79 5.40
CA PRO A 11 5.71 1.20 6.35
C PRO A 11 5.36 2.58 6.91
N ALA A 12 5.41 2.75 8.24
CA ALA A 12 5.07 4.01 8.90
C ALA A 12 6.14 4.39 9.93
N TYR A 13 6.69 5.59 9.83
CA TYR A 13 7.59 6.18 10.80
C TYR A 13 7.28 7.67 10.97
N ASN A 14 6.86 8.08 12.17
CA ASN A 14 6.48 9.46 12.49
C ASN A 14 5.53 10.08 11.45
N ALA A 15 4.46 9.33 11.13
CA ALA A 15 3.53 9.64 10.04
C ALA A 15 2.21 10.26 10.52
N GLU A 16 2.10 10.75 11.78
CA GLU A 16 0.85 11.19 12.40
C GLU A 16 0.03 12.19 11.57
N LYS A 17 0.71 12.99 10.71
CA LYS A 17 0.04 14.01 9.90
C LYS A 17 -0.73 13.46 8.69
N TYR A 18 -0.31 12.32 8.17
CA TYR A 18 -0.79 11.80 6.88
C TYR A 18 -1.45 10.43 7.00
N LEU A 19 -1.12 9.70 8.07
CA LEU A 19 -1.45 8.29 8.23
C LEU A 19 -2.97 8.03 8.19
N GLU A 20 -3.79 8.86 8.83
CA GLU A 20 -5.26 8.68 8.80
C GLU A 20 -5.79 8.71 7.37
N ARG A 21 -5.32 9.67 6.54
CA ARG A 21 -5.71 9.75 5.13
C ARG A 21 -5.28 8.51 4.34
N CYS A 22 -4.07 8.04 4.58
CA CYS A 22 -3.58 6.79 3.99
C CYS A 22 -4.51 5.63 4.35
N LEU A 23 -4.72 5.37 5.63
CA LEU A 23 -5.50 4.25 6.11
C LEU A 23 -6.98 4.33 5.70
N ASP A 24 -7.59 5.51 5.71
CA ASP A 24 -8.96 5.72 5.23
C ASP A 24 -9.11 5.36 3.75
N SER A 25 -8.09 5.63 2.93
CA SER A 25 -8.11 5.23 1.54
C SER A 25 -8.09 3.71 1.36
N LEU A 26 -7.49 2.96 2.29
CA LEU A 26 -7.42 1.51 2.29
C LEU A 26 -8.70 0.85 2.85
N VAL A 27 -9.50 1.59 3.62
CA VAL A 27 -10.83 1.13 4.09
C VAL A 27 -11.86 1.17 2.98
N ASN A 28 -11.81 2.18 2.12
CA ASN A 28 -12.82 2.46 1.09
C ASN A 28 -12.49 1.78 -0.24
N GLN A 29 -12.37 0.46 -0.23
CA GLN A 29 -12.06 -0.34 -1.40
C GLN A 29 -13.21 -1.29 -1.79
N ASP A 30 -13.24 -1.70 -3.06
CA ASP A 30 -14.27 -2.54 -3.67
C ASP A 30 -13.98 -4.05 -3.58
N LEU A 31 -12.78 -4.44 -3.14
CA LEU A 31 -12.48 -5.83 -2.83
C LEU A 31 -13.07 -6.20 -1.46
N SER A 32 -13.58 -7.43 -1.31
CA SER A 32 -14.12 -7.88 -0.03
C SER A 32 -13.08 -7.85 1.08
N THR A 33 -13.44 -7.34 2.26
CA THR A 33 -12.57 -7.32 3.46
C THR A 33 -12.15 -8.71 3.96
N LYS A 34 -12.66 -9.78 3.34
CA LYS A 34 -12.22 -11.16 3.59
C LYS A 34 -11.18 -11.62 2.57
N GLU A 35 -10.92 -10.82 1.54
CA GLU A 35 -10.04 -11.15 0.43
C GLU A 35 -8.80 -10.25 0.35
N TYR A 36 -8.71 -9.22 1.20
CA TYR A 36 -7.48 -8.46 1.38
C TYR A 36 -7.19 -8.18 2.85
N GLU A 37 -5.95 -7.90 3.14
CA GLU A 37 -5.46 -7.47 4.45
C GLU A 37 -4.58 -6.23 4.32
N VAL A 38 -4.53 -5.41 5.38
CA VAL A 38 -3.64 -4.27 5.48
C VAL A 38 -2.65 -4.53 6.61
N ILE A 39 -1.37 -4.52 6.29
CA ILE A 39 -0.28 -4.77 7.23
C ILE A 39 0.51 -3.48 7.40
N VAL A 40 0.35 -2.83 8.54
CA VAL A 40 1.06 -1.58 8.84
C VAL A 40 2.21 -1.87 9.79
N ILE A 41 3.42 -1.53 9.38
CA ILE A 41 4.61 -1.68 10.19
C ILE A 41 5.01 -0.32 10.75
N ASN A 42 4.78 -0.13 12.05
CA ASN A 42 5.25 1.03 12.79
C ASN A 42 6.74 0.84 13.13
N ASP A 43 7.60 1.50 12.39
CA ASP A 43 9.06 1.40 12.50
C ASP A 43 9.61 2.27 13.65
N GLY A 44 9.12 2.03 14.87
CA GLY A 44 9.60 2.71 16.07
C GLY A 44 9.23 4.18 16.17
N SER A 45 8.03 4.59 15.71
CA SER A 45 7.56 5.97 15.80
C SER A 45 7.48 6.48 17.23
N THR A 46 7.78 7.77 17.41
CA THR A 46 7.77 8.48 18.70
C THR A 46 6.64 9.51 18.81
N ASP A 47 5.89 9.74 17.72
CA ASP A 47 4.73 10.61 17.63
C ASP A 47 3.41 9.83 17.85
N ARG A 48 2.27 10.39 17.46
CA ARG A 48 0.95 9.76 17.60
C ARG A 48 0.67 8.62 16.62
N THR A 49 1.61 8.27 15.72
CA THR A 49 1.47 7.17 14.75
C THR A 49 0.97 5.89 15.41
N GLY A 50 1.59 5.47 16.52
CA GLY A 50 1.19 4.26 17.25
C GLY A 50 -0.23 4.29 17.78
N ALA A 51 -0.72 5.45 18.26
CA ALA A 51 -2.07 5.63 18.75
C ALA A 51 -3.11 5.50 17.62
N ILE A 52 -2.85 6.14 16.47
CA ILE A 52 -3.69 6.03 15.27
C ILE A 52 -3.80 4.57 14.83
N LEU A 53 -2.68 3.87 14.73
CA LEU A 53 -2.66 2.47 14.33
C LEU A 53 -3.46 1.56 15.27
N HIS A 54 -3.39 1.82 16.56
CA HIS A 54 -4.19 1.09 17.54
C HIS A 54 -5.69 1.29 17.33
N GLU A 55 -6.14 2.48 16.99
CA GLU A 55 -7.55 2.76 16.68
C GLU A 55 -8.02 1.97 15.45
N TYR A 56 -7.24 1.97 14.36
CA TYR A 56 -7.59 1.24 13.14
C TYR A 56 -7.61 -0.27 13.34
N SER A 57 -6.63 -0.84 14.05
CA SER A 57 -6.59 -2.27 14.33
C SER A 57 -7.75 -2.75 15.20
N ASN A 58 -8.26 -1.91 16.10
CA ASN A 58 -9.44 -2.21 16.91
C ASN A 58 -10.74 -2.11 16.10
N ARG A 59 -10.80 -1.22 15.13
CA ARG A 59 -12.00 -0.96 14.33
C ARG A 59 -12.15 -1.92 13.16
N TYR A 60 -11.04 -2.36 12.56
CA TYR A 60 -11.03 -3.16 11.34
C TYR A 60 -10.21 -4.43 11.53
N SER A 61 -10.86 -5.60 11.53
CA SER A 61 -10.22 -6.88 11.81
C SER A 61 -9.21 -7.35 10.76
N TYR A 62 -9.24 -6.75 9.57
CA TYR A 62 -8.30 -7.01 8.47
C TYR A 62 -7.10 -6.04 8.44
N PHE A 63 -7.00 -5.13 9.44
CA PHE A 63 -5.83 -4.28 9.69
C PHE A 63 -4.94 -4.92 10.75
N HIS A 64 -3.71 -5.24 10.37
CA HIS A 64 -2.68 -5.84 11.22
C HIS A 64 -1.57 -4.82 11.48
N CYS A 65 -1.62 -4.13 12.62
CA CYS A 65 -0.65 -3.10 12.99
C CYS A 65 0.42 -3.69 13.90
N ILE A 66 1.68 -3.63 13.48
CA ILE A 66 2.83 -4.24 14.18
C ILE A 66 3.88 -3.17 14.44
N THR A 67 4.28 -3.03 15.71
CA THR A 67 5.38 -2.11 16.08
C THR A 67 6.68 -2.89 16.20
N VAL A 68 7.74 -2.36 15.59
CA VAL A 68 9.10 -2.89 15.62
C VAL A 68 10.07 -1.82 16.07
N GLU A 69 11.31 -2.19 16.41
CA GLU A 69 12.39 -1.23 16.58
C GLU A 69 12.74 -0.58 15.23
N ASN A 70 13.08 0.73 15.28
CA ASN A 70 13.42 1.46 14.06
C ASN A 70 14.61 0.84 13.34
N SER A 71 14.37 0.39 12.13
CA SER A 71 15.37 -0.28 11.26
C SER A 71 15.33 0.23 9.82
N GLY A 72 14.49 1.20 9.55
CA GLY A 72 14.36 1.86 8.26
C GLY A 72 13.29 1.23 7.35
N VAL A 73 12.83 2.02 6.41
CA VAL A 73 11.69 1.71 5.53
C VAL A 73 11.84 0.38 4.79
N SER A 74 13.05 0.04 4.36
CA SER A 74 13.30 -1.22 3.63
C SER A 74 13.05 -2.45 4.53
N GLU A 75 13.55 -2.42 5.78
CA GLU A 75 13.30 -3.51 6.74
C GLU A 75 11.83 -3.56 7.16
N ALA A 76 11.18 -2.42 7.32
CA ALA A 76 9.74 -2.38 7.60
C ALA A 76 8.93 -3.03 6.45
N ARG A 77 9.25 -2.72 5.18
CA ARG A 77 8.62 -3.38 4.02
C ARG A 77 8.90 -4.89 4.01
N ASN A 78 10.15 -5.30 4.21
CA ASN A 78 10.54 -6.71 4.27
C ASN A 78 9.80 -7.44 5.40
N TYR A 79 9.64 -6.78 6.56
CA TYR A 79 8.90 -7.36 7.67
C TYR A 79 7.42 -7.56 7.31
N GLY A 80 6.80 -6.57 6.66
CA GLY A 80 5.45 -6.67 6.13
C GLY A 80 5.29 -7.84 5.16
N CYS A 81 6.20 -7.99 4.20
CA CYS A 81 6.21 -9.12 3.27
C CYS A 81 6.24 -10.48 3.97
N ARG A 82 7.06 -10.62 5.02
CA ARG A 82 7.11 -11.87 5.81
C ARG A 82 5.82 -12.20 6.56
N LYS A 83 4.96 -11.22 6.79
CA LYS A 83 3.66 -11.39 7.47
C LYS A 83 2.49 -11.55 6.49
N ALA A 84 2.67 -11.13 5.26
CA ALA A 84 1.66 -11.13 4.23
C ALA A 84 1.21 -12.55 3.85
N LYS A 85 -0.10 -12.70 3.59
CA LYS A 85 -0.74 -13.96 3.19
C LYS A 85 -1.37 -13.87 1.80
N GLY A 86 -1.44 -12.67 1.24
CA GLY A 86 -2.02 -12.41 -0.07
C GLY A 86 -1.18 -12.99 -1.20
N LYS A 87 -1.86 -13.35 -2.28
CA LYS A 87 -1.21 -13.76 -3.52
C LYS A 87 -0.38 -12.62 -4.11
N TYR A 88 -0.86 -11.38 -3.98
CA TYR A 88 -0.19 -10.17 -4.47
C TYR A 88 0.10 -9.21 -3.32
N PHE A 89 1.20 -8.46 -3.44
CA PHE A 89 1.59 -7.42 -2.50
C PHE A 89 1.46 -6.05 -3.13
N LEU A 90 0.82 -5.13 -2.39
CA LEU A 90 0.73 -3.72 -2.74
C LEU A 90 1.46 -2.92 -1.68
N PHE A 91 2.45 -2.10 -2.08
CA PHE A 91 3.12 -1.17 -1.17
C PHE A 91 2.49 0.21 -1.28
N VAL A 92 2.14 0.79 -0.14
CA VAL A 92 1.63 2.16 -0.03
C VAL A 92 2.42 2.86 1.07
N ASP A 93 3.03 3.99 0.77
CA ASP A 93 3.75 4.77 1.78
C ASP A 93 2.75 5.51 2.68
N ALA A 94 3.11 5.72 3.96
CA ALA A 94 2.18 6.24 4.97
C ALA A 94 1.72 7.69 4.73
N ASP A 95 2.39 8.43 3.84
CA ASP A 95 2.05 9.77 3.39
C ASP A 95 1.27 9.79 2.06
N ASP A 96 1.06 8.61 1.46
CA ASP A 96 0.30 8.44 0.22
C ASP A 96 -1.11 7.90 0.47
N TRP A 97 -1.93 7.89 -0.56
CA TRP A 97 -3.25 7.26 -0.56
C TRP A 97 -3.58 6.69 -1.93
N ILE A 98 -4.45 5.70 -1.96
CA ILE A 98 -4.95 5.12 -3.19
C ILE A 98 -6.37 5.61 -3.51
N GLN A 99 -6.73 5.57 -4.77
CA GLN A 99 -8.09 5.89 -5.20
C GLN A 99 -9.09 4.88 -4.60
N SER A 100 -10.30 5.34 -4.28
CA SER A 100 -11.37 4.44 -3.85
C SER A 100 -11.79 3.49 -4.95
N ASN A 101 -12.19 2.28 -4.59
CA ASN A 101 -12.72 1.27 -5.51
C ASN A 101 -11.75 0.90 -6.64
N VAL A 102 -10.47 0.66 -6.30
CA VAL A 102 -9.43 0.32 -7.28
C VAL A 102 -8.87 -1.10 -7.10
N LEU A 103 -9.02 -1.70 -5.93
CA LEU A 103 -8.38 -2.99 -5.65
C LEU A 103 -8.93 -4.13 -6.48
N GLN A 104 -10.24 -4.15 -6.79
CA GLN A 104 -10.81 -5.17 -7.66
C GLN A 104 -10.24 -5.06 -9.06
N TYR A 105 -10.14 -3.84 -9.61
CA TYR A 105 -9.54 -3.62 -10.93
C TYR A 105 -8.07 -4.04 -10.97
N VAL A 106 -7.30 -3.71 -9.94
CA VAL A 106 -5.87 -4.11 -9.82
C VAL A 106 -5.75 -5.63 -9.82
N TYR A 107 -6.55 -6.31 -8.98
CA TYR A 107 -6.54 -7.76 -8.89
C TYR A 107 -6.92 -8.43 -10.22
N ASP A 108 -8.01 -7.96 -10.85
CA ASP A 108 -8.48 -8.51 -12.14
C ASP A 108 -7.46 -8.31 -13.26
N SER A 109 -6.75 -7.18 -13.27
CA SER A 109 -5.68 -6.91 -14.24
C SER A 109 -4.51 -7.87 -14.07
N LEU A 110 -4.09 -8.12 -12.81
CA LEU A 110 -3.03 -9.07 -12.49
C LEU A 110 -3.37 -10.50 -12.92
N GLU A 111 -4.61 -10.93 -12.63
CA GLU A 111 -5.07 -12.29 -12.96
C GLU A 111 -5.29 -12.50 -14.46
N LYS A 112 -5.95 -11.51 -15.12
CA LYS A 112 -6.31 -11.63 -16.54
C LYS A 112 -5.09 -11.75 -17.44
N ASP A 113 -4.07 -10.97 -17.16
CA ASP A 113 -2.88 -10.87 -18.00
C ASP A 113 -1.71 -11.70 -17.42
N GLU A 114 -1.97 -12.51 -16.37
CA GLU A 114 -0.99 -13.36 -15.67
C GLU A 114 0.29 -12.58 -15.27
N LEU A 115 0.10 -11.35 -14.74
CA LEU A 115 1.21 -10.44 -14.46
C LEU A 115 1.90 -10.78 -13.14
N ASP A 116 3.24 -10.76 -13.17
CA ASP A 116 4.07 -10.81 -11.96
C ASP A 116 4.17 -9.44 -11.27
N ILE A 117 4.12 -8.34 -12.07
CA ILE A 117 4.24 -6.96 -11.59
C ILE A 117 3.25 -6.09 -12.36
N LEU A 118 2.50 -5.28 -11.62
CA LEU A 118 1.69 -4.19 -12.15
C LEU A 118 2.25 -2.87 -11.63
N VAL A 119 2.61 -1.96 -12.53
CA VAL A 119 2.99 -0.59 -12.20
C VAL A 119 1.79 0.30 -12.42
N MET A 120 1.36 0.97 -11.37
CA MET A 120 0.23 1.90 -11.44
C MET A 120 0.73 3.33 -11.63
N ASP A 121 -0.04 4.13 -12.35
CA ASP A 121 0.19 5.56 -12.50
C ASP A 121 -0.11 6.28 -11.19
N PHE A 122 0.55 7.41 -10.94
CA PHE A 122 0.35 8.22 -9.75
C PHE A 122 0.13 9.68 -10.12
N GLN A 123 -0.55 10.40 -9.24
CA GLN A 123 -0.79 11.82 -9.39
C GLN A 123 -0.20 12.58 -8.21
N TYR A 124 0.51 13.68 -8.50
CA TYR A 124 0.92 14.61 -7.46
C TYR A 124 -0.24 15.48 -7.00
N TRP A 125 -0.34 15.60 -5.69
CA TRP A 125 -1.34 16.44 -5.06
C TRP A 125 -0.67 17.41 -4.10
N ASP A 126 -0.70 18.70 -4.40
CA ASP A 126 -0.22 19.71 -3.45
C ASP A 126 -1.27 20.03 -2.38
N GLU A 127 -0.86 20.72 -1.31
CA GLU A 127 -1.77 21.13 -0.22
C GLU A 127 -2.96 22.00 -0.70
N LYS A 128 -2.91 22.55 -1.90
CA LYS A 128 -3.94 23.39 -2.52
C LYS A 128 -4.86 22.61 -3.47
N GLY A 129 -4.66 21.30 -3.59
CA GLY A 129 -5.45 20.43 -4.46
C GLY A 129 -5.23 20.68 -5.95
N LYS A 130 -4.10 21.23 -6.35
CA LYS A 130 -3.74 21.47 -7.75
C LYS A 130 -2.72 20.44 -8.23
N LEU A 131 -3.07 19.77 -9.31
CA LEU A 131 -2.11 18.97 -10.06
C LEU A 131 -1.04 19.89 -10.67
N PRO A 132 0.26 19.51 -10.62
CA PRO A 132 1.28 20.16 -11.41
C PRO A 132 0.90 20.08 -12.89
N LYS A 133 1.09 21.19 -13.64
CA LYS A 133 0.62 21.31 -15.02
C LYS A 133 1.31 20.40 -16.04
N GLU A 134 2.42 19.78 -15.70
CA GLU A 134 3.18 18.93 -16.60
C GLU A 134 3.77 17.74 -15.84
N PHE A 135 3.13 16.62 -15.94
CA PHE A 135 3.77 15.32 -15.71
C PHE A 135 3.71 14.53 -17.01
N ASN A 136 4.86 14.30 -17.62
CA ASN A 136 4.95 13.40 -18.75
C ASN A 136 4.62 12.00 -18.26
N ARG A 137 3.45 11.47 -18.67
CA ARG A 137 3.15 10.06 -18.55
C ARG A 137 4.33 9.26 -19.10
N VAL A 138 4.85 8.36 -18.30
CA VAL A 138 5.64 7.27 -18.86
C VAL A 138 4.69 6.52 -19.77
N SER A 139 4.95 6.56 -21.07
CA SER A 139 4.11 5.96 -22.10
C SER A 139 3.78 4.52 -21.76
N ASP A 140 2.51 4.16 -21.97
CA ASP A 140 2.00 2.81 -22.01
C ASP A 140 2.93 1.88 -22.78
N GLU A 141 3.75 1.11 -22.10
CA GLU A 141 4.46 -0.07 -22.58
C GLU A 141 5.80 -0.24 -21.90
N LYS A 142 5.78 -0.83 -20.71
CA LYS A 142 6.84 -1.76 -20.30
C LYS A 142 6.33 -2.59 -19.12
N VAL A 143 5.64 -3.64 -19.44
CA VAL A 143 5.56 -4.81 -18.56
C VAL A 143 6.98 -5.40 -18.55
N LEU A 144 7.73 -5.18 -17.47
CA LEU A 144 8.97 -5.87 -17.23
C LEU A 144 8.62 -7.22 -16.62
N ALA A 145 8.62 -8.27 -17.42
CA ALA A 145 8.56 -9.63 -16.92
C ALA A 145 9.82 -9.91 -16.08
N VAL A 146 9.63 -10.16 -14.80
CA VAL A 146 10.69 -10.64 -13.90
C VAL A 146 10.51 -12.15 -13.79
N PRO A 147 11.57 -12.96 -13.96
CA PRO A 147 11.43 -14.41 -13.92
C PRO A 147 10.95 -14.90 -12.56
N SER A 148 9.89 -15.70 -12.60
CA SER A 148 9.29 -16.54 -11.56
C SER A 148 9.90 -16.49 -10.15
N SER A 149 9.29 -15.69 -9.30
CA SER A 149 9.26 -15.85 -7.85
C SER A 149 7.82 -16.10 -7.42
N PRO A 150 7.54 -16.87 -6.37
CA PRO A 150 6.16 -17.23 -6.00
C PRO A 150 5.35 -16.07 -5.39
N THR A 151 5.82 -14.84 -5.49
CA THR A 151 5.18 -13.65 -4.91
C THR A 151 5.21 -12.51 -5.91
N HIS A 152 4.05 -12.06 -6.33
CA HIS A 152 3.87 -10.99 -7.31
C HIS A 152 3.88 -9.63 -6.61
N LEU A 153 4.59 -8.65 -7.17
CA LEU A 153 4.79 -7.34 -6.59
C LEU A 153 3.95 -6.28 -7.33
N VAL A 154 3.09 -5.59 -6.60
CA VAL A 154 2.44 -4.36 -7.07
C VAL A 154 3.10 -3.19 -6.36
N THR A 155 3.72 -2.28 -7.08
CA THR A 155 4.35 -1.10 -6.50
C THR A 155 3.58 0.15 -6.92
N ILE A 156 3.06 0.89 -5.93
CA ILE A 156 2.70 2.29 -6.11
C ILE A 156 3.92 3.08 -5.66
N THR A 157 4.58 3.76 -6.58
CA THR A 157 5.62 4.72 -6.24
C THR A 157 5.02 6.11 -6.32
N SER A 158 4.82 6.74 -5.17
CA SER A 158 4.69 8.19 -5.10
C SER A 158 6.08 8.78 -4.84
N ILE A 159 6.37 9.87 -5.51
CA ILE A 159 7.52 10.71 -5.17
C ILE A 159 6.93 11.96 -4.56
N SER A 160 6.84 12.01 -3.23
CA SER A 160 6.54 13.25 -2.52
C SER A 160 7.72 14.20 -2.73
N GLY A 161 7.48 15.28 -3.47
CA GLY A 161 8.41 16.41 -3.49
C GLY A 161 8.38 17.14 -2.15
N CYS A 162 9.53 17.29 -1.50
CA CYS A 162 9.73 18.24 -0.40
C CYS A 162 9.48 19.67 -0.85
#